data_503f2b106ac31f6acb6d56eaf88e87f5
#
_entry.id   503f2b106ac31f6acb6d56eaf88e87f5
#
_cell.length_a   1.000
_cell.length_b   1.000
_cell.length_c   1.000
_cell.angle_alpha   90.00
_cell.angle_beta   90.00
_cell.angle_gamma   90.00
#
_symmetry.space_group_name_H-M   'P 1'
#
loop_
_entity.id
_entity.type
_entity.pdbx_description
1 polymer ?
#
loop_
_entity_poly.entity_id
_entity_poly.type
_entity_poly.pdbx_seq_one_letter_code
_entity_poly.pdbx_strand_id
1 'polypeptide(L)'
;MNNVGYKNSWYATALDGTLNTQFRAADGTFDYAAIYDLNMKSENGSQMAMSNNINNHEWYGLLSTYTTQLGQYFNVYGGLDLRYYKGTHKAVLVDLYGGDYYVDSESRKNVKAENNALAQDANWKNEKLKVGDVVYRNYDGFVTQEGVFGQVEFNRNALATFIAGSVSNTMYWRYDRFYYDKAHAKSGKADFWSGTVKGGANYNLDEHNNVFANIGFISKAPFFEYAVFLNKENSNELNKDAVNEKIFSVELGYGFRSPVFTANLNLYRTAWMDKSMGASVTFQDSDERGRINMTGVDALHQGVELEVTVKPVRNLELTGMLSLADWRWNSRATGYLYNDQGIPLTKDGVVTTEKSKEHAKVDVDLKDVKVGNSAQTTFAFGANYQVLKGLRLGADYTHWARNYAKFKLQGSDLSKELGKTMKYDTPWKIPSAGSMDVNMSYRFPLGKVWGIISANVNNVLDQEYISDAEDGTTHDWTTAQVYYGFGRTYSVRFKITF
;
A
#
# COMPACT_ATOMS: atom_id res chain seq x y z
N MET A 1 -9.62 -13.02 6.56
CA MET A 1 -10.15 -13.12 5.19
C MET A 1 -10.14 -14.60 4.83
N ASN A 2 -11.26 -15.15 4.42
CA ASN A 2 -11.37 -16.56 4.09
C ASN A 2 -10.93 -16.79 2.65
N ASN A 3 -10.04 -17.73 2.44
CA ASN A 3 -9.61 -18.16 1.11
C ASN A 3 -10.06 -19.61 0.90
N VAL A 4 -10.66 -19.88 -0.23
CA VAL A 4 -10.87 -21.24 -0.72
C VAL A 4 -9.76 -21.50 -1.72
N GLY A 5 -8.94 -22.51 -1.48
CA GLY A 5 -7.80 -22.84 -2.32
C GLY A 5 -8.03 -24.12 -3.13
N TYR A 6 -7.71 -24.06 -4.41
CA TYR A 6 -7.62 -25.22 -5.30
C TYR A 6 -6.37 -25.07 -6.17
N LYS A 7 -5.79 -26.18 -6.60
CA LYS A 7 -4.54 -26.23 -7.39
C LYS A 7 -4.59 -25.43 -8.69
N ASN A 8 -5.76 -25.25 -9.28
CA ASN A 8 -5.96 -24.46 -10.49
C ASN A 8 -6.76 -23.20 -10.15
N SER A 9 -6.33 -22.05 -10.65
CA SER A 9 -6.93 -20.78 -10.32
C SER A 9 -8.40 -20.71 -10.77
N TRP A 10 -9.30 -20.83 -9.85
CA TRP A 10 -10.74 -20.73 -10.03
C TRP A 10 -11.28 -19.29 -9.91
N TYR A 11 -10.38 -18.33 -9.70
CA TYR A 11 -10.63 -16.90 -9.82
C TYR A 11 -10.39 -16.36 -11.24
N ALA A 12 -9.80 -17.18 -12.14
CA ALA A 12 -9.44 -16.66 -13.46
C ALA A 12 -10.69 -16.36 -14.28
N THR A 13 -10.75 -15.15 -14.80
CA THR A 13 -11.55 -14.84 -15.99
C THR A 13 -10.76 -15.22 -17.22
N ALA A 14 -11.41 -15.77 -18.25
CA ALA A 14 -10.80 -15.89 -19.56
C ALA A 14 -10.51 -14.50 -20.14
N LEU A 15 -9.62 -14.42 -21.15
CA LEU A 15 -9.27 -13.15 -21.82
C LEU A 15 -10.48 -12.41 -22.41
N ASP A 16 -11.57 -13.12 -22.70
CA ASP A 16 -12.83 -12.58 -23.18
C ASP A 16 -13.74 -12.06 -22.05
N GLY A 17 -13.28 -12.09 -20.79
CA GLY A 17 -14.03 -11.67 -19.62
C GLY A 17 -14.98 -12.74 -19.06
N THR A 18 -15.03 -13.94 -19.64
CA THR A 18 -15.87 -15.02 -19.09
C THR A 18 -15.26 -15.57 -17.80
N LEU A 19 -16.11 -15.83 -16.79
CA LEU A 19 -15.68 -16.48 -15.56
C LEU A 19 -15.32 -17.94 -15.82
N ASN A 20 -14.28 -18.44 -15.14
CA ASN A 20 -14.06 -19.88 -15.06
C ASN A 20 -15.28 -20.53 -14.39
N THR A 21 -16.02 -21.32 -15.15
CA THR A 21 -17.29 -21.92 -14.72
C THR A 21 -17.12 -23.19 -13.90
N GLN A 22 -15.90 -23.70 -13.76
CA GLN A 22 -15.67 -24.84 -12.89
C GLN A 22 -15.98 -24.46 -11.43
N PHE A 23 -16.92 -25.15 -10.81
CA PHE A 23 -17.40 -24.87 -9.46
C PHE A 23 -18.10 -23.52 -9.26
N ARG A 24 -18.69 -22.96 -10.33
CA ARG A 24 -19.55 -21.79 -10.25
C ARG A 24 -20.93 -22.07 -10.80
N ALA A 25 -21.93 -21.55 -10.13
CA ALA A 25 -23.31 -21.49 -10.62
C ALA A 25 -23.44 -20.44 -11.74
N ALA A 26 -24.55 -20.48 -12.47
CA ALA A 26 -24.81 -19.58 -13.60
C ALA A 26 -24.83 -18.08 -13.21
N ASP A 27 -25.13 -17.77 -11.95
CA ASP A 27 -25.10 -16.40 -11.37
C ASP A 27 -23.70 -15.95 -10.92
N GLY A 28 -22.67 -16.79 -11.15
CA GLY A 28 -21.29 -16.51 -10.75
C GLY A 28 -20.94 -16.80 -9.28
N THR A 29 -21.88 -17.24 -8.46
CA THR A 29 -21.63 -17.71 -7.10
C THR A 29 -20.94 -19.08 -7.10
N PHE A 30 -20.37 -19.48 -5.93
CA PHE A 30 -19.76 -20.81 -5.84
C PHE A 30 -20.82 -21.91 -5.89
N ASP A 31 -20.60 -22.92 -6.70
CA ASP A 31 -21.34 -24.17 -6.68
C ASP A 31 -20.81 -25.07 -5.56
N TYR A 32 -21.26 -24.82 -4.37
CA TYR A 32 -20.87 -25.61 -3.20
C TYR A 32 -21.28 -27.07 -3.33
N ALA A 33 -22.38 -27.39 -4.03
CA ALA A 33 -22.81 -28.77 -4.25
C ALA A 33 -21.77 -29.54 -5.08
N ALA A 34 -21.27 -28.95 -6.17
CA ALA A 34 -20.23 -29.53 -6.98
C ALA A 34 -18.90 -29.68 -6.21
N ILE A 35 -18.58 -28.72 -5.32
CA ILE A 35 -17.38 -28.77 -4.46
C ILE A 35 -17.48 -29.93 -3.46
N TYR A 36 -18.63 -30.09 -2.78
CA TYR A 36 -18.88 -31.20 -1.86
C TYR A 36 -18.81 -32.56 -2.58
N ASP A 37 -19.43 -32.68 -3.77
CA ASP A 37 -19.39 -33.90 -4.56
C ASP A 37 -17.96 -34.27 -4.98
N LEU A 38 -17.16 -33.28 -5.40
CA LEU A 38 -15.73 -33.48 -5.72
C LEU A 38 -14.96 -34.04 -4.53
N ASN A 39 -15.11 -33.41 -3.36
CA ASN A 39 -14.35 -33.76 -2.17
C ASN A 39 -14.77 -35.14 -1.59
N MET A 40 -16.07 -35.44 -1.55
CA MET A 40 -16.58 -36.71 -1.09
C MET A 40 -16.16 -37.90 -1.97
N LYS A 41 -15.98 -37.68 -3.25
CA LYS A 41 -15.52 -38.72 -4.22
C LYS A 41 -13.99 -38.85 -4.23
N SER A 42 -13.26 -37.93 -3.63
CA SER A 42 -11.80 -37.92 -3.66
C SER A 42 -11.19 -38.91 -2.65
N GLU A 43 -10.43 -39.87 -3.14
CA GLU A 43 -9.65 -40.79 -2.30
C GLU A 43 -8.44 -40.13 -1.64
N ASN A 44 -8.04 -38.95 -2.11
CA ASN A 44 -6.85 -38.22 -1.65
C ASN A 44 -7.17 -37.02 -0.74
N GLY A 45 -8.33 -37.06 -0.08
CA GLY A 45 -8.82 -35.97 0.77
C GLY A 45 -9.42 -34.81 -0.03
N SER A 46 -9.74 -33.72 0.67
CA SER A 46 -10.35 -32.54 0.05
C SER A 46 -9.46 -31.95 -1.04
N GLN A 47 -9.99 -31.82 -2.25
CA GLN A 47 -9.32 -31.12 -3.35
C GLN A 47 -9.52 -29.60 -3.24
N MET A 48 -10.62 -29.20 -2.63
CA MET A 48 -10.92 -27.80 -2.29
C MET A 48 -11.19 -27.69 -0.80
N ALA A 49 -10.55 -26.72 -0.16
CA ALA A 49 -10.72 -26.44 1.26
C ALA A 49 -10.75 -24.93 1.50
N MET A 50 -11.46 -24.51 2.53
CA MET A 50 -11.43 -23.12 2.97
C MET A 50 -10.40 -22.95 4.07
N SER A 51 -9.54 -21.96 3.91
CA SER A 51 -8.64 -21.49 4.96
C SER A 51 -8.94 -20.04 5.34
N ASN A 52 -8.72 -19.72 6.59
CA ASN A 52 -8.79 -18.35 7.09
C ASN A 52 -7.37 -17.78 7.19
N ASN A 53 -7.11 -16.70 6.47
CA ASN A 53 -5.89 -15.91 6.63
C ASN A 53 -6.00 -15.02 7.87
N ILE A 54 -5.24 -15.35 8.88
CA ILE A 54 -5.17 -14.61 10.14
C ILE A 54 -3.98 -13.64 10.04
N ASN A 55 -4.28 -12.34 10.03
CA ASN A 55 -3.30 -11.28 10.05
C ASN A 55 -3.60 -10.41 11.28
N ASN A 56 -2.92 -10.71 12.38
CA ASN A 56 -3.02 -9.96 13.64
C ASN A 56 -1.76 -9.13 13.83
N HIS A 57 -1.88 -8.08 14.65
CA HIS A 57 -0.72 -7.29 15.05
C HIS A 57 -0.81 -6.88 16.51
N GLU A 58 0.35 -6.78 17.12
CA GLU A 58 0.57 -6.19 18.43
C GLU A 58 1.46 -4.98 18.25
N TRP A 59 1.06 -3.84 18.78
CA TRP A 59 1.81 -2.62 18.66
C TRP A 59 1.91 -1.93 20.03
N TYR A 60 3.14 -1.60 20.41
CA TYR A 60 3.43 -0.86 21.63
C TYR A 60 4.31 0.34 21.28
N GLY A 61 4.03 1.49 21.86
CA GLY A 61 4.80 2.69 21.58
C GLY A 61 4.84 3.64 22.76
N LEU A 62 5.94 4.37 22.84
CA LEU A 62 6.11 5.50 23.74
C LEU A 62 6.55 6.70 22.91
N LEU A 63 5.69 7.71 22.82
CA LEU A 63 6.01 9.00 22.25
C LEU A 63 6.05 10.02 23.37
N SER A 64 7.20 10.66 23.58
CA SER A 64 7.37 11.75 24.54
C SER A 64 7.78 13.02 23.81
N THR A 65 7.13 14.13 24.14
CA THR A 65 7.45 15.44 23.57
C THR A 65 7.62 16.44 24.68
N TYR A 66 8.73 17.15 24.67
CA TYR A 66 8.99 18.31 25.51
C TYR A 66 8.91 19.56 24.64
N THR A 67 8.23 20.58 25.15
CA THR A 67 8.06 21.87 24.46
C THR A 67 8.48 22.98 25.41
N THR A 68 9.27 23.93 24.94
CA THR A 68 9.66 25.12 25.69
C THR A 68 9.76 26.35 24.80
N GLN A 69 9.54 27.50 25.37
CA GLN A 69 9.76 28.79 24.71
C GLN A 69 11.07 29.41 25.21
N LEU A 70 11.96 29.73 24.27
CA LEU A 70 13.22 30.42 24.55
C LEU A 70 13.13 31.90 24.13
N GLY A 71 13.07 32.78 25.09
CA GLY A 71 12.83 34.20 24.85
C GLY A 71 11.45 34.45 24.26
N GLN A 72 11.33 35.52 23.44
CA GLN A 72 10.04 35.94 22.85
C GLN A 72 9.74 35.33 21.49
N TYR A 73 10.74 34.76 20.81
CA TYR A 73 10.65 34.44 19.38
C TYR A 73 10.85 32.95 19.05
N PHE A 74 11.39 32.16 19.98
CA PHE A 74 11.73 30.77 19.69
C PHE A 74 10.84 29.81 20.46
N ASN A 75 10.23 28.87 19.75
CA ASN A 75 9.63 27.65 20.30
C ASN A 75 10.53 26.46 19.97
N VAL A 76 10.83 25.66 20.98
CA VAL A 76 11.67 24.47 20.82
C VAL A 76 10.89 23.24 21.23
N TYR A 77 10.94 22.24 20.38
CA TYR A 77 10.32 20.93 20.59
C TYR A 77 11.40 19.86 20.51
N GLY A 78 11.27 18.83 21.32
CA GLY A 78 12.15 17.67 21.24
C GLY A 78 11.53 16.48 21.92
N GLY A 79 11.92 15.28 21.50
CA GLY A 79 11.30 14.09 22.04
C GLY A 79 11.91 12.78 21.63
N LEU A 80 11.28 11.73 22.15
CA LEU A 80 11.61 10.33 21.91
C LEU A 80 10.43 9.65 21.21
N ASP A 81 10.74 8.70 20.31
CA ASP A 81 9.78 7.83 19.64
C ASP A 81 10.31 6.39 19.71
N LEU A 82 9.69 5.57 20.57
CA LEU A 82 10.03 4.17 20.74
C LEU A 82 8.84 3.33 20.32
N ARG A 83 9.06 2.35 19.44
CA ARG A 83 8.01 1.48 18.90
C ARG A 83 8.46 0.02 18.86
N TYR A 84 7.53 -0.85 19.19
CA TYR A 84 7.62 -2.28 18.97
C TYR A 84 6.38 -2.74 18.22
N TYR A 85 6.60 -3.49 17.16
CA TYR A 85 5.53 -4.07 16.36
C TYR A 85 5.81 -5.54 16.13
N LYS A 86 4.74 -6.36 16.23
CA LYS A 86 4.72 -7.76 15.84
C LYS A 86 3.51 -8.00 14.95
N GLY A 87 3.74 -8.45 13.73
CA GLY A 87 2.70 -8.91 12.81
C GLY A 87 2.67 -10.44 12.76
N THR A 88 1.55 -11.05 13.08
CA THR A 88 1.35 -12.50 12.99
C THR A 88 0.61 -12.82 11.69
N HIS A 89 1.16 -13.72 10.90
CA HIS A 89 0.62 -14.16 9.62
C HIS A 89 0.53 -15.70 9.61
N LYS A 90 -0.68 -16.22 9.64
CA LYS A 90 -0.90 -17.67 9.52
C LYS A 90 -2.18 -17.97 8.72
N ALA A 91 -2.25 -19.15 8.14
CA ALA A 91 -3.45 -19.67 7.52
C ALA A 91 -3.90 -20.96 8.25
N VAL A 92 -5.19 -21.06 8.48
CA VAL A 92 -5.79 -22.16 9.25
C VAL A 92 -6.98 -22.70 8.46
N LEU A 93 -7.09 -24.01 8.32
CA LEU A 93 -8.24 -24.66 7.70
C LEU A 93 -9.51 -24.40 8.53
N VAL A 94 -10.60 -23.99 7.85
CA VAL A 94 -11.88 -23.72 8.48
C VAL A 94 -13.03 -24.57 7.93
N ASP A 95 -12.91 -25.08 6.71
CA ASP A 95 -13.89 -26.00 6.11
C ASP A 95 -13.20 -26.91 5.08
N LEU A 96 -13.55 -28.18 5.11
CA LEU A 96 -13.09 -29.21 4.19
C LEU A 96 -14.11 -29.55 3.10
N TYR A 97 -15.29 -28.90 3.12
CA TYR A 97 -16.40 -29.12 2.18
C TYR A 97 -16.72 -30.59 1.93
N GLY A 98 -16.97 -31.34 3.02
CA GLY A 98 -17.37 -32.74 2.97
C GLY A 98 -16.23 -33.77 2.83
N GLY A 99 -14.99 -33.32 2.69
CA GLY A 99 -13.84 -34.24 2.71
C GLY A 99 -13.37 -34.56 4.12
N ASP A 100 -12.71 -35.68 4.30
CA ASP A 100 -12.25 -36.16 5.59
C ASP A 100 -10.98 -35.44 6.08
N TYR A 101 -10.12 -34.99 5.18
CA TYR A 101 -8.85 -34.33 5.47
C TYR A 101 -8.38 -33.50 4.26
N TYR A 102 -7.35 -32.67 4.48
CA TYR A 102 -6.62 -31.95 3.44
C TYR A 102 -5.13 -32.28 3.50
N VAL A 103 -4.46 -32.37 2.35
CA VAL A 103 -3.01 -32.57 2.26
C VAL A 103 -2.38 -31.32 1.61
N ASP A 104 -1.58 -30.58 2.39
CA ASP A 104 -0.90 -29.35 1.92
C ASP A 104 0.43 -29.68 1.20
N SER A 105 0.32 -30.55 0.16
CA SER A 105 1.50 -31.00 -0.59
C SER A 105 2.18 -29.88 -1.36
N GLU A 106 1.41 -28.91 -1.86
CA GLU A 106 1.94 -27.82 -2.69
C GLU A 106 2.81 -26.83 -1.89
N SER A 107 2.48 -26.58 -0.63
CA SER A 107 3.31 -25.71 0.20
C SER A 107 4.47 -26.48 0.82
N ARG A 108 4.20 -27.70 1.31
CA ARG A 108 5.21 -28.51 2.00
C ARG A 108 6.32 -29.02 1.08
N LYS A 109 6.08 -29.19 -0.23
CA LYS A 109 7.15 -29.51 -1.19
C LYS A 109 8.21 -28.41 -1.33
N ASN A 110 7.84 -27.14 -1.02
CA ASN A 110 8.74 -26.02 -1.08
C ASN A 110 9.53 -25.78 0.21
N VAL A 111 9.29 -26.59 1.27
CA VAL A 111 10.07 -26.55 2.49
C VAL A 111 11.39 -27.27 2.25
N LYS A 112 12.50 -26.58 2.52
CA LYS A 112 13.85 -27.08 2.28
C LYS A 112 14.37 -27.86 3.48
N ALA A 113 15.07 -28.96 3.23
CA ALA A 113 15.57 -29.85 4.28
C ALA A 113 16.61 -29.18 5.20
N GLU A 114 17.41 -28.29 4.67
CA GLU A 114 18.38 -27.49 5.42
C GLU A 114 17.72 -26.53 6.42
N ASN A 115 16.47 -26.13 6.17
CA ASN A 115 15.70 -25.21 7.00
C ASN A 115 14.76 -25.93 7.97
N ASN A 116 14.32 -27.13 7.58
CA ASN A 116 13.36 -27.91 8.37
C ASN A 116 13.57 -29.41 8.10
N ALA A 117 14.08 -30.11 9.10
CA ALA A 117 14.34 -31.54 9.01
C ALA A 117 13.10 -32.38 8.64
N LEU A 118 11.89 -31.92 8.99
CA LEU A 118 10.63 -32.57 8.59
C LEU A 118 10.40 -32.59 7.09
N ALA A 119 11.08 -31.74 6.32
CA ALA A 119 10.98 -31.73 4.85
C ALA A 119 11.45 -33.03 4.19
N GLN A 120 12.18 -33.91 4.91
CA GLN A 120 12.58 -35.23 4.44
C GLN A 120 11.60 -36.34 4.87
N ASP A 121 10.67 -36.05 5.75
CA ASP A 121 9.66 -37.01 6.24
C ASP A 121 8.46 -37.06 5.31
N ALA A 122 8.25 -38.20 4.65
CA ALA A 122 7.11 -38.44 3.78
C ALA A 122 5.77 -38.38 4.53
N ASN A 123 5.73 -38.77 5.81
CA ASN A 123 4.53 -38.69 6.62
C ASN A 123 4.14 -37.26 6.89
N TRP A 124 5.10 -36.38 7.20
CA TRP A 124 4.86 -34.96 7.37
C TRP A 124 4.39 -34.33 6.06
N LYS A 125 5.02 -34.64 4.93
CA LYS A 125 4.60 -34.10 3.61
C LYS A 125 3.17 -34.47 3.23
N ASN A 126 2.73 -35.67 3.60
CA ASN A 126 1.42 -36.22 3.30
C ASN A 126 0.48 -36.25 4.51
N GLU A 127 0.77 -35.43 5.52
CA GLU A 127 -0.05 -35.35 6.73
C GLU A 127 -1.49 -35.00 6.40
N LYS A 128 -2.43 -35.74 7.02
CA LYS A 128 -3.87 -35.56 6.86
C LYS A 128 -4.37 -34.46 7.79
N LEU A 129 -4.38 -33.23 7.30
CA LEU A 129 -4.77 -32.04 8.05
C LEU A 129 -6.29 -31.96 8.23
N LYS A 130 -6.74 -31.43 9.38
CA LYS A 130 -8.13 -31.23 9.76
C LYS A 130 -8.46 -29.75 9.90
N VAL A 131 -9.72 -29.44 10.08
CA VAL A 131 -10.16 -28.10 10.48
C VAL A 131 -9.45 -27.67 11.76
N GLY A 132 -8.87 -26.47 11.75
CA GLY A 132 -8.03 -25.92 12.82
C GLY A 132 -6.53 -26.05 12.58
N ASP A 133 -6.09 -26.94 11.66
CA ASP A 133 -4.69 -27.09 11.34
C ASP A 133 -4.15 -25.98 10.45
N VAL A 134 -2.85 -25.72 10.60
CA VAL A 134 -2.14 -24.68 9.84
C VAL A 134 -1.76 -25.18 8.45
N VAL A 135 -1.95 -24.35 7.46
CA VAL A 135 -1.58 -24.57 6.05
C VAL A 135 -0.72 -23.42 5.53
N TYR A 136 0.12 -23.68 4.59
CA TYR A 136 0.99 -22.87 3.73
C TYR A 136 1.76 -21.70 4.37
N ARG A 137 1.42 -21.21 5.56
CA ARG A 137 2.21 -20.17 6.25
C ARG A 137 1.91 -20.07 7.74
N ASN A 138 2.95 -19.80 8.53
CA ASN A 138 2.84 -19.50 9.95
C ASN A 138 4.09 -18.75 10.42
N TYR A 139 4.08 -17.40 10.32
CA TYR A 139 5.22 -16.62 10.77
C TYR A 139 4.80 -15.34 11.49
N ASP A 140 5.70 -14.83 12.29
CA ASP A 140 5.65 -13.50 12.88
C ASP A 140 6.74 -12.62 12.25
N GLY A 141 6.39 -11.41 11.90
CA GLY A 141 7.32 -10.36 11.52
C GLY A 141 7.45 -9.33 12.64
N PHE A 142 8.67 -8.93 12.97
CA PHE A 142 8.95 -8.00 14.06
C PHE A 142 9.64 -6.76 13.56
N VAL A 143 9.27 -5.60 14.13
CA VAL A 143 9.90 -4.32 13.89
C VAL A 143 10.07 -3.60 15.22
N THR A 144 11.29 -3.14 15.52
CA THR A 144 11.52 -2.15 16.56
C THR A 144 12.03 -0.85 15.93
N GLN A 145 11.60 0.26 16.47
CA GLN A 145 12.10 1.56 16.08
C GLN A 145 12.40 2.38 17.33
N GLU A 146 13.58 2.96 17.35
CA GLU A 146 14.04 3.83 18.41
C GLU A 146 14.55 5.13 17.80
N GLY A 147 13.99 6.28 18.22
CA GLY A 147 14.29 7.56 17.59
C GLY A 147 14.23 8.74 18.54
N VAL A 148 14.91 9.79 18.12
CA VAL A 148 14.87 11.12 18.72
C VAL A 148 14.56 12.14 17.64
N PHE A 149 13.86 13.21 18.03
CA PHE A 149 13.55 14.31 17.12
C PHE A 149 13.62 15.66 17.82
N GLY A 150 13.82 16.71 17.02
CA GLY A 150 13.81 18.07 17.51
C GLY A 150 13.37 19.05 16.42
N GLN A 151 12.81 20.17 16.87
CA GLN A 151 12.40 21.28 16.02
C GLN A 151 12.60 22.59 16.76
N VAL A 152 13.05 23.60 16.03
CA VAL A 152 13.12 24.98 16.49
C VAL A 152 12.29 25.82 15.52
N GLU A 153 11.39 26.61 16.08
CA GLU A 153 10.60 27.61 15.36
C GLU A 153 11.01 29.01 15.78
N PHE A 154 11.11 29.89 14.82
CA PHE A 154 11.34 31.30 15.03
C PHE A 154 10.17 32.10 14.45
N ASN A 155 9.53 32.93 15.29
CA ASN A 155 8.38 33.74 14.92
C ASN A 155 8.66 35.20 15.34
N ARG A 156 8.78 36.11 14.36
CA ARG A 156 8.95 37.52 14.59
C ARG A 156 8.28 38.35 13.51
N ASN A 157 7.32 39.21 13.91
CA ASN A 157 6.56 40.07 13.00
C ASN A 157 5.93 39.27 11.85
N ALA A 158 6.32 39.60 10.62
CA ALA A 158 5.81 38.97 9.42
C ALA A 158 6.47 37.61 9.09
N LEU A 159 7.58 37.25 9.73
CA LEU A 159 8.38 36.07 9.43
C LEU A 159 8.15 34.96 10.46
N ALA A 160 7.78 33.77 9.97
CA ALA A 160 7.81 32.52 10.69
C ALA A 160 8.71 31.51 9.98
N THR A 161 9.64 30.89 10.70
CA THR A 161 10.53 29.86 10.14
C THR A 161 10.67 28.68 11.08
N PHE A 162 11.03 27.53 10.54
CA PHE A 162 11.38 26.38 11.36
C PHE A 162 12.52 25.57 10.74
N ILE A 163 13.24 24.86 11.60
CA ILE A 163 14.13 23.76 11.24
C ILE A 163 13.79 22.58 12.13
N ALA A 164 13.71 21.38 11.55
CA ALA A 164 13.42 20.16 12.27
C ALA A 164 14.33 19.02 11.79
N GLY A 165 14.64 18.11 12.71
CA GLY A 165 15.42 16.93 12.40
C GLY A 165 15.04 15.74 13.27
N SER A 166 15.31 14.54 12.77
CA SER A 166 15.17 13.30 13.52
C SER A 166 16.24 12.29 13.11
N VAL A 167 16.59 11.41 14.05
CA VAL A 167 17.41 10.23 13.80
C VAL A 167 16.74 9.05 14.48
N SER A 168 16.66 7.93 13.79
CA SER A 168 16.08 6.68 14.32
C SER A 168 16.82 5.46 13.80
N ASN A 169 16.82 4.39 14.59
CA ASN A 169 17.19 3.06 14.17
C ASN A 169 15.93 2.21 14.03
N THR A 170 15.82 1.46 12.95
CA THR A 170 14.75 0.49 12.71
C THR A 170 15.36 -0.88 12.50
N MET A 171 14.96 -1.85 13.32
CA MET A 171 15.44 -3.22 13.28
C MET A 171 14.31 -4.16 12.91
N TYR A 172 14.58 -5.11 12.01
CA TYR A 172 13.66 -6.11 11.51
C TYR A 172 14.17 -7.51 11.80
N TRP A 173 13.23 -8.45 12.12
CA TRP A 173 13.48 -9.90 12.14
C TRP A 173 12.18 -10.67 11.96
N ARG A 174 12.30 -12.00 11.67
CA ARG A 174 11.18 -12.93 11.51
C ARG A 174 11.32 -14.11 12.45
N TYR A 175 10.19 -14.74 12.71
CA TYR A 175 10.12 -16.05 13.34
C TYR A 175 9.10 -16.90 12.57
N ASP A 176 9.58 -17.88 11.80
CA ASP A 176 8.76 -18.72 10.93
C ASP A 176 8.66 -20.14 11.53
N ARG A 177 7.44 -20.69 11.55
CA ARG A 177 7.11 -22.01 12.14
C ARG A 177 6.58 -22.99 11.09
N PHE A 178 6.53 -22.61 9.82
CA PHE A 178 6.06 -23.46 8.73
C PHE A 178 7.22 -23.91 7.85
N TYR A 179 7.99 -22.98 7.33
CA TYR A 179 9.13 -23.27 6.46
C TYR A 179 10.42 -23.65 7.23
N TYR A 180 10.47 -23.33 8.51
CA TYR A 180 11.65 -23.53 9.36
C TYR A 180 11.30 -24.35 10.60
N ASP A 181 12.18 -25.26 11.00
CA ASP A 181 12.09 -25.93 12.28
C ASP A 181 12.49 -24.99 13.45
N LYS A 182 12.31 -25.45 14.68
CA LYS A 182 12.57 -24.65 15.88
C LYS A 182 14.00 -24.08 15.96
N ALA A 183 14.98 -24.81 15.42
CA ALA A 183 16.39 -24.38 15.44
C ALA A 183 16.65 -23.23 14.44
N HIS A 184 15.94 -23.19 13.32
CA HIS A 184 16.13 -22.26 12.23
C HIS A 184 15.00 -21.21 12.12
N ALA A 185 13.97 -21.27 12.97
CA ALA A 185 12.77 -20.43 12.90
C ALA A 185 13.04 -18.93 12.97
N LYS A 186 14.09 -18.51 13.71
CA LYS A 186 14.44 -17.09 13.89
C LYS A 186 15.44 -16.64 12.83
N SER A 187 15.09 -15.62 12.08
CA SER A 187 15.98 -15.00 11.11
C SER A 187 17.13 -14.23 11.75
N GLY A 188 18.12 -13.85 10.95
CA GLY A 188 19.00 -12.74 11.25
C GLY A 188 18.23 -11.45 11.51
N LYS A 189 18.91 -10.43 12.04
CA LYS A 189 18.38 -9.08 12.23
C LYS A 189 18.95 -8.15 11.17
N ALA A 190 18.12 -7.25 10.65
CA ALA A 190 18.54 -6.19 9.75
C ALA A 190 18.28 -4.83 10.43
N ASP A 191 19.29 -3.98 10.45
CA ASP A 191 19.29 -2.67 11.09
C ASP A 191 19.45 -1.56 10.05
N PHE A 192 18.58 -0.52 10.18
CA PHE A 192 18.62 0.63 9.27
C PHE A 192 18.57 1.93 10.08
N TRP A 193 19.62 2.71 9.97
CA TRP A 193 19.63 4.08 10.48
C TRP A 193 18.95 5.02 9.52
N SER A 194 18.00 5.77 10.02
CA SER A 194 17.13 6.67 9.27
C SER A 194 17.21 8.08 9.84
N GLY A 195 16.84 9.07 9.05
CA GLY A 195 16.84 10.44 9.53
C GLY A 195 16.05 11.38 8.65
N THR A 196 15.66 12.50 9.22
CA THR A 196 14.94 13.56 8.54
C THR A 196 15.61 14.89 8.85
N VAL A 197 15.76 15.74 7.83
CA VAL A 197 16.07 17.16 8.00
C VAL A 197 15.09 17.93 7.13
N LYS A 198 14.38 18.89 7.73
CA LYS A 198 13.45 19.76 7.01
C LYS A 198 13.44 21.15 7.59
N GLY A 199 13.14 22.12 6.76
CA GLY A 199 12.98 23.50 7.17
C GLY A 199 12.03 24.24 6.26
N GLY A 200 11.52 25.35 6.74
CA GLY A 200 10.61 26.17 5.96
C GLY A 200 10.51 27.58 6.52
N ALA A 201 9.97 28.44 5.69
CA ALA A 201 9.71 29.83 6.05
C ALA A 201 8.35 30.26 5.46
N ASN A 202 7.63 31.05 6.23
CA ASN A 202 6.45 31.79 5.78
C ASN A 202 6.70 33.27 6.04
N TYR A 203 6.39 34.10 5.07
CA TYR A 203 6.48 35.54 5.17
C TYR A 203 5.14 36.18 4.81
N ASN A 204 4.53 36.88 5.76
CA ASN A 204 3.33 37.65 5.54
C ASN A 204 3.71 38.98 4.85
N LEU A 205 3.35 39.12 3.58
CA LEU A 205 3.60 40.34 2.80
C LEU A 205 2.78 41.51 3.34
N ASP A 206 1.56 41.21 3.74
CA ASP A 206 0.61 42.11 4.39
C ASP A 206 -0.43 41.30 5.20
N GLU A 207 -1.54 41.95 5.63
CA GLU A 207 -2.62 41.32 6.41
C GLU A 207 -3.39 40.22 5.61
N HIS A 208 -3.26 40.22 4.30
CA HIS A 208 -4.01 39.34 3.40
C HIS A 208 -3.14 38.37 2.65
N ASN A 209 -1.88 38.68 2.42
CA ASN A 209 -1.00 37.96 1.51
C ASN A 209 0.18 37.32 2.26
N ASN A 210 0.45 36.06 1.99
CA ASN A 210 1.66 35.39 2.45
C ASN A 210 2.29 34.52 1.36
N VAL A 211 3.59 34.32 1.49
CA VAL A 211 4.36 33.37 0.68
C VAL A 211 5.05 32.39 1.61
N PHE A 212 5.20 31.14 1.20
CA PHE A 212 5.95 30.15 1.97
C PHE A 212 6.82 29.28 1.07
N ALA A 213 7.87 28.75 1.67
CA ALA A 213 8.73 27.76 1.06
C ALA A 213 9.09 26.68 2.08
N ASN A 214 9.09 25.43 1.65
CA ASN A 214 9.53 24.28 2.45
C ASN A 214 10.55 23.47 1.66
N ILE A 215 11.52 22.90 2.38
CA ILE A 215 12.48 21.94 1.85
C ILE A 215 12.66 20.82 2.86
N GLY A 216 12.78 19.59 2.37
CA GLY A 216 12.98 18.43 3.23
C GLY A 216 13.76 17.32 2.56
N PHE A 217 14.58 16.65 3.37
CA PHE A 217 15.24 15.40 3.01
C PHE A 217 14.93 14.36 4.07
N ILE A 218 14.47 13.18 3.63
CA ILE A 218 14.12 12.06 4.49
C ILE A 218 14.87 10.83 3.99
N SER A 219 15.61 10.18 4.88
CA SER A 219 16.09 8.80 4.70
C SER A 219 15.23 7.89 5.56
N LYS A 220 14.55 6.94 4.96
CA LYS A 220 13.56 6.06 5.58
C LYS A 220 13.98 4.61 5.44
N ALA A 221 13.89 3.83 6.53
CA ALA A 221 14.12 2.39 6.49
C ALA A 221 13.26 1.72 5.39
N PRO A 222 13.79 0.72 4.68
CA PRO A 222 13.09 0.04 3.61
C PRO A 222 11.90 -0.76 4.15
N PHE A 223 10.96 -1.14 3.29
CA PHE A 223 9.82 -1.95 3.70
C PHE A 223 10.26 -3.39 4.04
N PHE A 224 9.55 -4.00 4.98
CA PHE A 224 9.72 -5.41 5.34
C PHE A 224 9.59 -6.33 4.12
N GLU A 225 8.59 -6.07 3.28
CA GLU A 225 8.31 -6.81 2.05
C GLU A 225 9.16 -6.31 0.88
N TYR A 226 9.73 -7.24 0.10
CA TYR A 226 10.56 -7.02 -1.09
C TYR A 226 11.87 -6.24 -0.90
N ALA A 227 12.05 -5.62 0.29
CA ALA A 227 13.26 -4.87 0.56
C ALA A 227 14.14 -5.58 1.59
N VAL A 228 13.65 -5.83 2.80
CA VAL A 228 14.46 -6.40 3.89
C VAL A 228 14.61 -7.90 3.77
N PHE A 229 13.53 -8.63 3.45
CA PHE A 229 13.56 -10.07 3.25
C PHE A 229 13.39 -10.42 1.77
N LEU A 230 14.12 -11.43 1.29
CA LEU A 230 14.01 -11.90 -0.08
C LEU A 230 12.59 -12.35 -0.41
N ASN A 231 11.96 -13.07 0.50
CA ASN A 231 10.56 -13.44 0.41
C ASN A 231 9.89 -13.44 1.78
N LYS A 232 8.99 -12.49 2.02
CA LYS A 232 8.30 -12.35 3.30
C LYS A 232 7.50 -13.57 3.74
N GLU A 233 7.06 -14.42 2.80
CA GLU A 233 6.14 -15.52 3.11
C GLU A 233 6.82 -16.81 3.52
N ASN A 234 7.98 -17.10 2.96
CA ASN A 234 8.63 -18.40 3.11
C ASN A 234 10.14 -18.37 3.32
N SER A 235 10.76 -17.19 3.45
CA SER A 235 12.20 -17.08 3.63
C SER A 235 12.59 -16.21 4.83
N ASN A 236 13.54 -16.71 5.63
CA ASN A 236 14.23 -15.95 6.68
C ASN A 236 15.48 -15.23 6.15
N GLU A 237 15.79 -15.40 4.86
CA GLU A 237 16.96 -14.79 4.24
C GLU A 237 16.80 -13.29 4.05
N LEU A 238 17.82 -12.55 4.50
CA LEU A 238 17.87 -11.10 4.36
C LEU A 238 18.34 -10.73 2.96
N ASN A 239 17.75 -9.69 2.38
CA ASN A 239 18.23 -9.06 1.19
C ASN A 239 19.47 -8.22 1.52
N LYS A 240 20.63 -8.62 1.02
CA LYS A 240 21.91 -7.94 1.24
C LYS A 240 21.99 -6.56 0.58
N ASP A 241 21.17 -6.33 -0.44
CA ASP A 241 21.12 -5.10 -1.22
C ASP A 241 20.04 -4.13 -0.70
N ALA A 242 19.42 -4.44 0.45
CA ALA A 242 18.43 -3.57 1.06
C ALA A 242 19.04 -2.24 1.51
N VAL A 243 18.50 -1.14 1.04
CA VAL A 243 18.93 0.22 1.36
C VAL A 243 17.76 1.08 1.77
N ASN A 244 18.04 2.18 2.48
CA ASN A 244 17.04 3.17 2.81
C ASN A 244 16.47 3.83 1.56
N GLU A 245 15.15 4.00 1.53
CA GLU A 245 14.50 4.93 0.60
C GLU A 245 14.85 6.37 0.98
N LYS A 246 15.08 7.22 -0.01
CA LYS A 246 15.37 8.64 0.19
C LYS A 246 14.31 9.50 -0.48
N ILE A 247 13.93 10.57 0.16
CA ILE A 247 12.91 11.49 -0.35
C ILE A 247 13.48 12.91 -0.23
N PHE A 248 13.50 13.62 -1.34
CA PHE A 248 13.83 15.04 -1.37
C PHE A 248 12.61 15.81 -1.89
N SER A 249 12.14 16.79 -1.12
CA SER A 249 10.95 17.58 -1.45
C SER A 249 11.22 19.07 -1.33
N VAL A 250 10.68 19.83 -2.29
CA VAL A 250 10.63 21.29 -2.27
C VAL A 250 9.20 21.71 -2.56
N GLU A 251 8.73 22.69 -1.81
CA GLU A 251 7.40 23.31 -1.97
C GLU A 251 7.52 24.82 -1.94
N LEU A 252 6.74 25.50 -2.79
CA LEU A 252 6.59 26.94 -2.81
C LEU A 252 5.09 27.25 -2.84
N GLY A 253 4.64 28.18 -2.02
CA GLY A 253 3.25 28.51 -1.98
C GLY A 253 2.96 29.98 -1.77
N TYR A 254 1.74 30.33 -2.13
CA TYR A 254 1.16 31.67 -1.93
C TYR A 254 -0.24 31.52 -1.35
N GLY A 255 -0.50 32.27 -0.29
CA GLY A 255 -1.80 32.33 0.36
C GLY A 255 -2.38 33.74 0.29
N PHE A 256 -3.66 33.82 -0.04
CA PHE A 256 -4.47 35.04 0.06
C PHE A 256 -5.63 34.78 1.03
N ARG A 257 -5.90 35.71 1.93
CA ARG A 257 -7.01 35.62 2.88
C ARG A 257 -7.72 36.94 3.06
N SER A 258 -9.02 36.94 2.86
CA SER A 258 -9.91 38.04 3.22
C SER A 258 -11.18 37.47 3.89
N PRO A 259 -12.07 38.32 4.45
CA PRO A 259 -13.32 37.86 5.06
C PRO A 259 -14.24 37.08 4.13
N VAL A 260 -14.15 37.32 2.80
CA VAL A 260 -15.04 36.75 1.79
C VAL A 260 -14.34 35.78 0.84
N PHE A 261 -13.01 35.81 0.78
CA PHE A 261 -12.25 35.01 -0.17
C PHE A 261 -10.94 34.52 0.46
N THR A 262 -10.67 33.23 0.31
CA THR A 262 -9.37 32.62 0.67
C THR A 262 -8.89 31.80 -0.52
N ALA A 263 -7.61 31.89 -0.84
CA ALA A 263 -6.96 31.07 -1.87
C ALA A 263 -5.59 30.62 -1.41
N ASN A 264 -5.25 29.36 -1.66
CA ASN A 264 -3.92 28.79 -1.44
C ASN A 264 -3.45 28.17 -2.75
N LEU A 265 -2.29 28.60 -3.23
CA LEU A 265 -1.59 28.01 -4.37
C LEU A 265 -0.34 27.34 -3.86
N ASN A 266 -0.13 26.07 -4.20
CA ASN A 266 1.04 25.28 -3.86
C ASN A 266 1.68 24.71 -5.12
N LEU A 267 3.00 24.83 -5.22
CA LEU A 267 3.85 24.20 -6.23
C LEU A 267 4.76 23.24 -5.52
N TYR A 268 4.82 21.98 -5.93
CA TYR A 268 5.66 20.99 -5.29
C TYR A 268 6.48 20.18 -6.28
N ARG A 269 7.63 19.71 -5.82
CA ARG A 269 8.46 18.73 -6.49
C ARG A 269 9.10 17.81 -5.47
N THR A 270 8.80 16.50 -5.55
CA THR A 270 9.31 15.47 -4.67
C THR A 270 9.96 14.36 -5.48
N ALA A 271 11.24 14.11 -5.22
CA ALA A 271 11.98 12.97 -5.76
C ALA A 271 12.01 11.86 -4.72
N TRP A 272 11.54 10.68 -5.08
CA TRP A 272 11.70 9.43 -4.34
C TRP A 272 12.82 8.65 -4.98
N MET A 273 13.78 8.21 -4.18
CA MET A 273 14.99 7.52 -4.64
C MET A 273 15.16 6.21 -3.87
N ASP A 274 15.79 5.25 -4.51
CA ASP A 274 16.14 3.96 -3.90
C ASP A 274 14.92 3.15 -3.42
N LYS A 275 13.77 3.27 -4.07
CA LYS A 275 12.62 2.40 -3.77
C LYS A 275 12.95 0.96 -4.16
N SER A 276 12.44 0.02 -3.38
CA SER A 276 12.57 -1.40 -3.67
C SER A 276 11.34 -1.94 -4.39
N MET A 277 11.57 -2.79 -5.38
CA MET A 277 10.55 -3.57 -6.07
C MET A 277 10.99 -5.02 -6.16
N GLY A 278 10.05 -5.95 -6.21
CA GLY A 278 10.35 -7.36 -6.33
C GLY A 278 9.32 -8.11 -7.15
N ALA A 279 9.76 -9.21 -7.73
CA ALA A 279 8.90 -10.16 -8.43
C ALA A 279 9.38 -11.60 -8.22
N SER A 280 8.45 -12.54 -8.34
CA SER A 280 8.75 -13.97 -8.40
C SER A 280 8.91 -14.39 -9.85
N VAL A 281 9.87 -15.26 -10.10
CA VAL A 281 10.10 -15.87 -11.42
C VAL A 281 9.91 -17.38 -11.28
N THR A 282 9.17 -17.99 -12.18
CA THR A 282 9.02 -19.44 -12.29
C THR A 282 9.72 -19.94 -13.56
N PHE A 283 10.36 -21.09 -13.47
CA PHE A 283 11.03 -21.73 -14.60
C PHE A 283 10.20 -22.89 -15.11
N GLN A 284 10.28 -23.19 -16.42
CA GLN A 284 9.53 -24.29 -17.01
C GLN A 284 10.11 -25.65 -16.65
N ASP A 285 11.44 -25.73 -16.53
CA ASP A 285 12.17 -26.99 -16.38
C ASP A 285 12.90 -27.09 -15.02
N SER A 286 12.53 -26.29 -14.03
CA SER A 286 13.15 -26.29 -12.71
C SER A 286 12.09 -26.11 -11.61
N ASP A 287 12.22 -26.89 -10.55
CA ASP A 287 11.42 -26.74 -9.33
C ASP A 287 11.87 -25.55 -8.47
N GLU A 288 12.97 -24.87 -8.83
CA GLU A 288 13.45 -23.68 -8.13
C GLU A 288 12.51 -22.49 -8.39
N ARG A 289 12.28 -21.72 -7.36
CA ARG A 289 11.59 -20.42 -7.45
C ARG A 289 12.60 -19.31 -7.48
N GLY A 290 12.53 -18.50 -8.50
CA GLY A 290 13.36 -17.31 -8.61
C GLY A 290 12.71 -16.09 -7.95
N ARG A 291 13.56 -15.25 -7.37
CA ARG A 291 13.21 -13.94 -6.84
C ARG A 291 14.11 -12.89 -7.44
N ILE A 292 13.52 -11.80 -7.88
CA ILE A 292 14.24 -10.60 -8.28
C ILE A 292 13.83 -9.50 -7.31
N ASN A 293 14.79 -9.03 -6.52
CA ASN A 293 14.65 -7.87 -5.67
C ASN A 293 15.47 -6.75 -6.27
N MET A 294 14.82 -5.66 -6.61
CA MET A 294 15.39 -4.51 -7.28
C MET A 294 15.40 -3.33 -6.33
N THR A 295 16.53 -2.67 -6.20
CA THR A 295 16.69 -1.39 -5.51
C THR A 295 17.05 -0.29 -6.51
N GLY A 296 17.03 0.97 -6.08
CA GLY A 296 17.39 2.07 -6.97
C GLY A 296 16.24 2.44 -7.94
N VAL A 297 15.02 2.15 -7.58
CA VAL A 297 13.85 2.57 -8.36
C VAL A 297 13.42 3.96 -7.92
N ASP A 298 13.57 4.94 -8.82
CA ASP A 298 13.29 6.33 -8.52
C ASP A 298 11.97 6.78 -9.14
N ALA A 299 11.29 7.71 -8.45
CA ALA A 299 10.07 8.34 -8.95
C ALA A 299 10.12 9.85 -8.71
N LEU A 300 9.53 10.60 -9.64
CA LEU A 300 9.37 12.04 -9.55
C LEU A 300 7.89 12.38 -9.46
N HIS A 301 7.52 13.14 -8.43
CA HIS A 301 6.19 13.69 -8.22
C HIS A 301 6.27 15.20 -8.22
N GLN A 302 5.60 15.85 -9.14
CA GLN A 302 5.53 17.30 -9.20
C GLN A 302 4.14 17.76 -9.62
N GLY A 303 3.76 18.96 -9.20
CA GLY A 303 2.43 19.46 -9.52
C GLY A 303 2.14 20.85 -8.97
N VAL A 304 0.92 21.27 -9.25
CA VAL A 304 0.31 22.52 -8.83
C VAL A 304 -1.02 22.19 -8.15
N GLU A 305 -1.25 22.77 -7.01
CA GLU A 305 -2.50 22.65 -6.25
C GLU A 305 -3.06 24.03 -5.95
N LEU A 306 -4.35 24.21 -6.18
CA LEU A 306 -5.08 25.43 -5.87
C LEU A 306 -6.31 25.07 -5.06
N GLU A 307 -6.45 25.71 -3.90
CA GLU A 307 -7.63 25.66 -3.07
C GLU A 307 -8.24 27.05 -2.93
N VAL A 308 -9.55 27.16 -3.07
CA VAL A 308 -10.28 28.41 -2.92
C VAL A 308 -11.51 28.21 -2.03
N THR A 309 -11.80 29.22 -1.22
CA THR A 309 -13.05 29.33 -0.45
C THR A 309 -13.63 30.71 -0.66
N VAL A 310 -14.90 30.78 -0.99
CA VAL A 310 -15.63 32.03 -1.24
C VAL A 310 -16.87 32.07 -0.33
N LYS A 311 -17.05 33.17 0.40
CA LYS A 311 -18.20 33.42 1.27
C LYS A 311 -18.93 34.67 0.77
N PRO A 312 -19.67 34.58 -0.35
CA PRO A 312 -20.29 35.74 -1.00
C PRO A 312 -21.34 36.40 -0.10
N VAL A 313 -21.98 35.60 0.75
CA VAL A 313 -22.91 36.02 1.81
C VAL A 313 -22.68 35.18 3.06
N ARG A 314 -23.15 35.65 4.21
CA ARG A 314 -22.85 35.04 5.53
C ARG A 314 -23.29 33.58 5.66
N ASN A 315 -24.30 33.17 4.92
CA ASN A 315 -24.91 31.84 5.00
C ASN A 315 -24.53 30.91 3.82
N LEU A 316 -23.67 31.34 2.90
CA LEU A 316 -23.19 30.55 1.77
C LEU A 316 -21.67 30.48 1.76
N GLU A 317 -21.14 29.27 1.72
CA GLU A 317 -19.74 28.98 1.52
C GLU A 317 -19.58 28.10 0.26
N LEU A 318 -18.74 28.55 -0.66
CA LEU A 318 -18.35 27.82 -1.85
C LEU A 318 -16.88 27.44 -1.72
N THR A 319 -16.54 26.19 -2.05
CA THR A 319 -15.17 25.69 -2.04
C THR A 319 -14.80 25.18 -3.44
N GLY A 320 -13.55 25.33 -3.81
CA GLY A 320 -12.99 24.79 -5.03
C GLY A 320 -11.59 24.25 -4.80
N MET A 321 -11.25 23.14 -5.45
CA MET A 321 -9.91 22.56 -5.45
C MET A 321 -9.54 22.11 -6.84
N LEU A 322 -8.29 22.36 -7.24
CA LEU A 322 -7.68 21.88 -8.46
C LEU A 322 -6.28 21.35 -8.15
N SER A 323 -6.01 20.08 -8.50
CA SER A 323 -4.68 19.49 -8.48
C SER A 323 -4.31 19.03 -9.88
N LEU A 324 -3.19 19.53 -10.38
CA LEU A 324 -2.58 19.13 -11.65
C LEU A 324 -1.18 18.60 -11.38
N ALA A 325 -1.01 17.31 -11.54
CA ALA A 325 0.22 16.60 -11.21
C ALA A 325 0.86 15.94 -12.45
N ASP A 326 2.15 15.68 -12.35
CA ASP A 326 2.91 14.81 -13.23
C ASP A 326 3.77 13.89 -12.35
N TRP A 327 3.31 12.65 -12.18
CA TRP A 327 3.98 11.63 -11.39
C TRP A 327 4.46 10.51 -12.29
N ARG A 328 5.77 10.26 -12.25
CA ARG A 328 6.40 9.27 -13.13
C ARG A 328 7.57 8.58 -12.45
N TRP A 329 7.83 7.37 -12.83
CA TRP A 329 9.09 6.69 -12.59
C TRP A 329 10.18 7.36 -13.40
N ASN A 330 11.40 7.40 -12.89
CA ASN A 330 12.51 8.13 -13.50
C ASN A 330 13.84 7.41 -13.29
N SER A 331 13.84 6.08 -13.44
CA SER A 331 15.05 5.29 -13.21
C SER A 331 15.24 4.17 -14.23
N ARG A 332 16.46 3.69 -14.26
CA ARG A 332 16.83 2.37 -14.74
C ARG A 332 17.36 1.60 -13.55
N ALA A 333 16.76 0.46 -13.27
CA ALA A 333 17.13 -0.38 -12.14
C ALA A 333 17.56 -1.76 -12.63
N THR A 334 18.50 -2.37 -11.92
CA THR A 334 18.95 -3.74 -12.19
C THR A 334 18.49 -4.64 -11.05
N GLY A 335 17.85 -5.75 -11.37
CA GLY A 335 17.52 -6.81 -10.44
C GLY A 335 18.32 -8.07 -10.74
N TYR A 336 18.84 -8.70 -9.70
CA TYR A 336 19.52 -9.99 -9.79
C TYR A 336 18.62 -11.11 -9.33
N LEU A 337 18.78 -12.29 -9.94
CA LEU A 337 17.95 -13.46 -9.69
C LEU A 337 18.56 -14.35 -8.62
N TYR A 338 17.79 -14.60 -7.57
CA TYR A 338 18.13 -15.48 -6.46
C TYR A 338 17.01 -16.52 -6.24
N ASN A 339 17.33 -17.63 -5.61
CA ASN A 339 16.28 -18.49 -5.05
C ASN A 339 15.80 -18.00 -3.68
N ASP A 340 14.85 -18.69 -3.07
CA ASP A 340 14.29 -18.33 -1.75
C ASP A 340 15.32 -18.42 -0.60
N GLN A 341 16.49 -19.02 -0.81
CA GLN A 341 17.61 -19.09 0.13
C GLN A 341 18.72 -18.05 -0.15
N GLY A 342 18.49 -17.13 -1.09
CA GLY A 342 19.47 -16.11 -1.46
C GLY A 342 20.65 -16.65 -2.29
N ILE A 343 20.49 -17.82 -2.89
CA ILE A 343 21.50 -18.41 -3.76
C ILE A 343 21.30 -17.87 -5.18
N PRO A 344 22.36 -17.35 -5.83
CA PRO A 344 22.27 -16.84 -7.19
C PRO A 344 21.85 -17.93 -8.19
N LEU A 345 21.00 -17.55 -9.14
CA LEU A 345 20.52 -18.44 -10.21
C LEU A 345 20.95 -17.93 -11.59
N THR A 346 21.14 -18.87 -12.51
CA THR A 346 21.22 -18.59 -13.95
C THR A 346 19.83 -18.29 -14.52
N LYS A 347 19.75 -17.84 -15.76
CA LYS A 347 18.48 -17.61 -16.48
C LYS A 347 17.59 -18.86 -16.58
N ASP A 348 18.18 -20.04 -16.51
CA ASP A 348 17.49 -21.33 -16.60
C ASP A 348 17.19 -21.92 -15.20
N GLY A 349 17.39 -21.15 -14.13
CA GLY A 349 17.10 -21.59 -12.75
C GLY A 349 18.15 -22.50 -12.12
N VAL A 350 19.34 -22.59 -12.71
CA VAL A 350 20.43 -23.41 -12.17
C VAL A 350 21.26 -22.58 -11.17
N VAL A 351 21.61 -23.18 -10.05
CA VAL A 351 22.44 -22.55 -9.02
C VAL A 351 23.80 -22.11 -9.58
N THR A 352 24.22 -20.90 -9.24
CA THR A 352 25.51 -20.32 -9.65
C THR A 352 26.11 -19.48 -8.50
N THR A 353 27.04 -18.59 -8.79
CA THR A 353 27.66 -17.69 -7.80
C THR A 353 27.46 -16.23 -8.19
N GLU A 354 27.48 -15.31 -7.22
CA GLU A 354 27.31 -13.86 -7.45
C GLU A 354 28.33 -13.27 -8.44
N LYS A 355 29.52 -13.85 -8.50
CA LYS A 355 30.62 -13.39 -9.40
C LYS A 355 30.56 -14.06 -10.77
N SER A 356 29.68 -15.01 -11.00
CA SER A 356 29.55 -15.69 -12.29
C SER A 356 28.92 -14.75 -13.33
N LYS A 357 29.43 -14.82 -14.55
CA LYS A 357 28.83 -14.15 -15.71
C LYS A 357 27.43 -14.75 -16.05
N GLU A 358 27.14 -15.94 -15.55
CA GLU A 358 25.87 -16.64 -15.74
C GLU A 358 24.83 -16.27 -14.69
N HIS A 359 25.22 -15.50 -13.63
CA HIS A 359 24.25 -14.98 -12.68
C HIS A 359 23.26 -14.09 -13.41
N ALA A 360 22.00 -14.55 -13.46
CA ALA A 360 20.97 -13.89 -14.25
C ALA A 360 20.59 -12.54 -13.62
N LYS A 361 20.41 -11.56 -14.48
CA LYS A 361 19.93 -10.23 -14.12
C LYS A 361 18.95 -9.73 -15.17
N VAL A 362 18.16 -8.76 -14.79
CA VAL A 362 17.33 -7.97 -15.70
C VAL A 362 17.55 -6.50 -15.43
N ASP A 363 17.74 -5.73 -16.48
CA ASP A 363 17.74 -4.27 -16.42
C ASP A 363 16.35 -3.79 -16.80
N VAL A 364 15.73 -2.93 -15.98
CA VAL A 364 14.38 -2.42 -16.21
C VAL A 364 14.44 -0.91 -16.40
N ASP A 365 14.03 -0.45 -17.58
CA ASP A 365 13.93 0.98 -17.91
C ASP A 365 12.50 1.46 -17.65
N LEU A 366 12.32 2.22 -16.57
CA LEU A 366 11.07 2.81 -16.12
C LEU A 366 10.98 4.30 -16.40
N LYS A 367 11.90 4.83 -17.19
CA LYS A 367 11.93 6.27 -17.45
C LYS A 367 10.62 6.74 -18.10
N ASP A 368 10.01 7.78 -17.50
CA ASP A 368 8.77 8.41 -17.93
C ASP A 368 7.49 7.54 -17.83
N VAL A 369 7.57 6.32 -17.31
CA VAL A 369 6.41 5.47 -17.00
C VAL A 369 5.56 6.14 -15.91
N LYS A 370 4.25 6.27 -16.13
CA LYS A 370 3.36 6.95 -15.18
C LYS A 370 3.22 6.16 -13.87
N VAL A 371 3.27 6.87 -12.76
CA VAL A 371 2.93 6.30 -11.45
C VAL A 371 1.41 6.19 -11.36
N GLY A 372 0.94 5.00 -11.04
CA GLY A 372 -0.49 4.70 -10.87
C GLY A 372 -0.98 4.85 -9.43
N ASN A 373 -2.19 4.38 -9.21
CA ASN A 373 -2.86 4.31 -7.91
C ASN A 373 -3.36 5.65 -7.35
N SER A 374 -3.29 6.72 -8.14
CA SER A 374 -3.86 8.02 -7.76
C SER A 374 -4.03 8.90 -9.00
N ALA A 375 -5.09 9.66 -9.04
CA ALA A 375 -5.38 10.56 -10.15
C ALA A 375 -4.39 11.73 -10.19
N GLN A 376 -3.78 11.96 -11.35
CA GLN A 376 -2.86 13.07 -11.57
C GLN A 376 -3.57 14.37 -11.99
N THR A 377 -4.89 14.33 -12.13
CA THR A 377 -5.76 15.49 -12.25
C THR A 377 -6.98 15.28 -11.39
N THR A 378 -7.20 16.18 -10.45
CA THR A 378 -8.40 16.19 -9.61
C THR A 378 -8.93 17.60 -9.54
N PHE A 379 -10.24 17.78 -9.71
CA PHE A 379 -10.90 19.00 -9.31
C PHE A 379 -12.12 18.68 -8.43
N ALA A 380 -12.38 19.53 -7.47
CA ALA A 380 -13.57 19.43 -6.63
C ALA A 380 -14.22 20.79 -6.48
N PHE A 381 -15.54 20.76 -6.35
CA PHE A 381 -16.35 21.94 -6.10
C PHE A 381 -17.37 21.61 -5.02
N GLY A 382 -17.44 22.45 -3.99
CA GLY A 382 -18.37 22.29 -2.87
C GLY A 382 -19.21 23.53 -2.63
N ALA A 383 -20.41 23.33 -2.13
CA ALA A 383 -21.31 24.39 -1.69
C ALA A 383 -21.97 24.02 -0.36
N ASN A 384 -21.89 24.89 0.62
CA ASN A 384 -22.55 24.76 1.91
C ASN A 384 -23.46 25.96 2.16
N TYR A 385 -24.75 25.73 2.32
CA TYR A 385 -25.75 26.75 2.49
C TYR A 385 -26.53 26.59 3.78
N GLN A 386 -26.53 27.61 4.62
CA GLN A 386 -27.39 27.67 5.82
C GLN A 386 -28.74 28.23 5.40
N VAL A 387 -29.71 27.34 5.14
CA VAL A 387 -31.05 27.67 4.65
C VAL A 387 -31.84 28.45 5.69
N LEU A 388 -31.72 28.04 6.96
CA LEU A 388 -32.32 28.70 8.12
C LEU A 388 -31.52 28.39 9.38
N LYS A 389 -31.89 29.04 10.51
CA LYS A 389 -31.16 28.82 11.75
C LYS A 389 -31.20 27.34 12.17
N GLY A 390 -30.02 26.73 12.23
CA GLY A 390 -29.86 25.33 12.57
C GLY A 390 -29.87 24.36 11.39
N LEU A 391 -30.40 24.71 10.21
CA LEU A 391 -30.42 23.85 9.02
C LEU A 391 -29.34 24.24 8.01
N ARG A 392 -28.42 23.31 7.72
CA ARG A 392 -27.38 23.43 6.69
C ARG A 392 -27.55 22.33 5.66
N LEU A 393 -27.44 22.69 4.40
CA LEU A 393 -27.35 21.76 3.26
C LEU A 393 -25.97 21.92 2.62
N GLY A 394 -25.40 20.80 2.19
CA GLY A 394 -24.13 20.77 1.47
C GLY A 394 -24.22 19.87 0.24
N ALA A 395 -23.42 20.21 -0.77
CA ALA A 395 -23.19 19.37 -1.93
C ALA A 395 -21.73 19.52 -2.34
N ASP A 396 -21.08 18.39 -2.63
CA ASP A 396 -19.67 18.32 -3.03
C ASP A 396 -19.59 17.45 -4.28
N TYR A 397 -18.92 17.94 -5.32
CA TYR A 397 -18.61 17.20 -6.53
C TYR A 397 -17.12 17.09 -6.68
N THR A 398 -16.61 15.87 -6.89
CA THR A 398 -15.20 15.60 -7.19
C THR A 398 -15.09 14.87 -8.50
N HIS A 399 -14.16 15.32 -9.36
CA HIS A 399 -13.82 14.66 -10.60
C HIS A 399 -12.32 14.32 -10.61
N TRP A 400 -12.01 13.11 -11.06
CA TRP A 400 -10.64 12.64 -11.19
C TRP A 400 -10.39 12.11 -12.60
N ALA A 401 -9.21 12.43 -13.12
CA ALA A 401 -8.75 12.04 -14.44
C ALA A 401 -7.24 11.78 -14.43
N ARG A 402 -6.73 11.22 -15.50
CA ARG A 402 -5.33 10.78 -15.58
C ARG A 402 -4.93 9.89 -14.40
N ASN A 403 -5.84 9.01 -13.97
CA ASN A 403 -5.54 7.93 -13.08
C ASN A 403 -4.98 6.77 -13.92
N TYR A 404 -3.91 6.12 -13.43
CA TYR A 404 -3.27 5.01 -14.11
C TYR A 404 -3.34 3.79 -13.20
N ALA A 405 -3.43 2.61 -13.79
CA ALA A 405 -3.35 1.36 -13.06
C ALA A 405 -2.01 1.25 -12.32
N LYS A 406 -2.00 0.58 -11.19
CA LYS A 406 -0.80 0.38 -10.40
C LYS A 406 0.18 -0.49 -11.19
N PHE A 407 1.34 0.08 -11.47
CA PHE A 407 2.45 -0.63 -12.08
C PHE A 407 2.88 -1.83 -11.22
N LYS A 408 3.09 -2.97 -11.87
CA LYS A 408 3.55 -4.19 -11.22
C LYS A 408 4.54 -4.92 -12.12
N LEU A 409 5.70 -5.27 -11.59
CA LEU A 409 6.63 -6.16 -12.28
C LEU A 409 6.01 -7.55 -12.40
N GLN A 410 5.76 -8.00 -13.62
CA GLN A 410 5.22 -9.34 -13.87
C GLN A 410 6.38 -10.33 -13.97
N GLY A 411 6.37 -11.35 -13.10
CA GLY A 411 7.42 -12.38 -13.10
C GLY A 411 7.51 -13.17 -14.41
N SER A 412 6.38 -13.39 -15.09
CA SER A 412 6.33 -14.05 -16.40
C SER A 412 7.06 -13.27 -17.50
N ASP A 413 7.03 -11.94 -17.43
CA ASP A 413 7.71 -11.09 -18.39
C ASP A 413 9.20 -11.00 -18.06
N LEU A 414 9.53 -10.85 -16.78
CA LEU A 414 10.90 -10.83 -16.31
C LEU A 414 11.66 -12.11 -16.68
N SER A 415 11.02 -13.28 -16.60
CA SER A 415 11.66 -14.56 -16.97
C SER A 415 12.08 -14.62 -18.46
N LYS A 416 11.32 -13.97 -19.34
CA LYS A 416 11.62 -13.88 -20.79
C LYS A 416 12.73 -12.87 -21.10
N GLU A 417 12.91 -11.88 -20.23
CA GLU A 417 13.81 -10.75 -20.42
C GLU A 417 15.12 -10.85 -19.61
N LEU A 418 15.34 -11.99 -18.91
CA LEU A 418 16.60 -12.23 -18.20
C LEU A 418 17.80 -12.06 -19.14
N GLY A 419 18.76 -11.24 -18.74
CA GLY A 419 19.94 -10.90 -19.53
C GLY A 419 19.73 -9.77 -20.55
N LYS A 420 18.54 -9.15 -20.59
CA LYS A 420 18.23 -8.03 -21.49
C LYS A 420 17.80 -6.79 -20.70
N THR A 421 17.59 -5.67 -21.41
CA THR A 421 16.93 -4.49 -20.88
C THR A 421 15.45 -4.53 -21.23
N MET A 422 14.63 -4.65 -20.21
CA MET A 422 13.18 -4.57 -20.33
C MET A 422 12.75 -3.11 -20.31
N LYS A 423 12.04 -2.67 -21.34
CA LYS A 423 11.44 -1.36 -21.39
C LYS A 423 9.95 -1.49 -21.08
N TYR A 424 9.47 -0.74 -20.11
CA TYR A 424 8.07 -0.72 -19.73
C TYR A 424 7.31 0.38 -20.46
N ASP A 425 6.10 0.07 -20.87
CA ASP A 425 5.14 1.04 -21.37
C ASP A 425 4.36 1.71 -20.21
N THR A 426 3.69 2.81 -20.50
CA THR A 426 2.83 3.46 -19.52
C THR A 426 1.67 2.54 -19.13
N PRO A 427 1.40 2.35 -17.83
CA PRO A 427 0.27 1.54 -17.37
C PRO A 427 -1.06 2.02 -17.92
N TRP A 428 -2.04 1.11 -17.97
CA TRP A 428 -3.37 1.44 -18.43
C TRP A 428 -3.94 2.69 -17.75
N LYS A 429 -4.40 3.61 -18.56
CA LYS A 429 -5.07 4.82 -18.09
C LYS A 429 -6.55 4.51 -17.79
N ILE A 430 -6.90 4.53 -16.53
CA ILE A 430 -8.27 4.32 -16.05
C ILE A 430 -9.18 5.42 -16.60
N PRO A 431 -10.42 5.11 -17.05
CA PRO A 431 -11.41 6.11 -17.47
C PRO A 431 -11.63 7.16 -16.38
N SER A 432 -11.75 8.42 -16.79
CA SER A 432 -12.06 9.53 -15.87
C SER A 432 -13.48 9.37 -15.30
N ALA A 433 -13.67 9.77 -14.08
CA ALA A 433 -14.95 9.71 -13.40
C ALA A 433 -15.14 10.84 -12.41
N GLY A 434 -16.37 11.00 -11.91
CA GLY A 434 -16.67 11.93 -10.85
C GLY A 434 -17.79 11.41 -9.96
N SER A 435 -17.83 11.90 -8.74
CA SER A 435 -18.87 11.58 -7.75
C SER A 435 -19.43 12.87 -7.16
N MET A 436 -20.73 12.86 -6.88
CA MET A 436 -21.39 13.94 -6.19
C MET A 436 -21.99 13.42 -4.88
N ASP A 437 -21.68 14.10 -3.79
CA ASP A 437 -22.18 13.82 -2.47
C ASP A 437 -23.08 14.96 -2.02
N VAL A 438 -24.17 14.65 -1.30
CA VAL A 438 -25.02 15.65 -0.69
C VAL A 438 -25.21 15.36 0.79
N ASN A 439 -25.27 16.43 1.58
CA ASN A 439 -25.39 16.31 3.02
C ASN A 439 -26.38 17.34 3.59
N MET A 440 -26.98 16.97 4.72
CA MET A 440 -27.86 17.82 5.50
C MET A 440 -27.51 17.70 6.97
N SER A 441 -27.54 18.81 7.68
CA SER A 441 -27.45 18.83 9.14
C SER A 441 -28.46 19.81 9.73
N TYR A 442 -29.30 19.33 10.67
CA TYR A 442 -30.27 20.16 11.35
C TYR A 442 -30.08 20.09 12.86
N ARG A 443 -29.76 21.25 13.45
CA ARG A 443 -29.64 21.43 14.89
C ARG A 443 -30.89 22.12 15.43
N PHE A 444 -31.55 21.51 16.41
CA PHE A 444 -32.79 22.00 17.02
C PHE A 444 -32.77 21.84 18.54
N PRO A 445 -33.51 22.69 19.27
CA PRO A 445 -33.62 22.55 20.73
C PRO A 445 -34.41 21.32 21.09
N LEU A 446 -33.96 20.57 22.08
CA LEU A 446 -34.65 19.41 22.64
C LEU A 446 -34.73 19.57 24.17
N GLY A 447 -35.63 20.41 24.64
CA GLY A 447 -35.72 20.81 26.03
C GLY A 447 -34.46 21.57 26.49
N LYS A 448 -33.71 21.00 27.44
CA LYS A 448 -32.47 21.59 27.98
C LYS A 448 -31.21 21.23 27.16
N VAL A 449 -31.34 20.39 26.16
CA VAL A 449 -30.22 19.90 25.33
C VAL A 449 -30.45 20.24 23.85
N TRP A 450 -29.49 19.97 23.00
CA TRP A 450 -29.59 20.16 21.56
C TRP A 450 -29.60 18.80 20.84
N GLY A 451 -30.58 18.61 19.97
CA GLY A 451 -30.57 17.53 19.00
C GLY A 451 -29.89 17.96 17.70
N ILE A 452 -29.16 17.08 17.08
CA ILE A 452 -28.60 17.24 15.73
C ILE A 452 -28.95 16.00 14.91
N ILE A 453 -29.67 16.17 13.82
CA ILE A 453 -29.88 15.15 12.80
C ILE A 453 -28.96 15.47 11.62
N SER A 454 -28.17 14.51 11.16
CA SER A 454 -27.37 14.62 9.96
C SER A 454 -27.69 13.47 9.02
N ALA A 455 -27.82 13.77 7.74
CA ALA A 455 -28.03 12.78 6.68
C ALA A 455 -27.04 13.04 5.56
N ASN A 456 -26.44 11.98 5.01
CA ASN A 456 -25.57 12.05 3.85
C ASN A 456 -26.01 11.02 2.81
N VAL A 457 -25.92 11.41 1.55
CA VAL A 457 -26.04 10.54 0.38
C VAL A 457 -24.77 10.68 -0.39
N ASN A 458 -23.91 9.65 -0.39
CA ASN A 458 -22.70 9.64 -1.18
C ASN A 458 -23.01 9.05 -2.56
N ASN A 459 -22.32 9.56 -3.57
CA ASN A 459 -22.53 9.21 -4.97
C ASN A 459 -24.01 9.31 -5.36
N VAL A 460 -24.62 10.48 -5.14
CA VAL A 460 -26.06 10.70 -5.37
C VAL A 460 -26.48 10.44 -6.82
N LEU A 461 -25.54 10.60 -7.79
CA LEU A 461 -25.77 10.33 -9.20
C LEU A 461 -25.66 8.83 -9.55
N ASP A 462 -25.29 7.98 -8.58
CA ASP A 462 -25.10 6.53 -8.75
C ASP A 462 -24.15 6.17 -9.89
N GLN A 463 -23.08 6.94 -10.01
CA GLN A 463 -22.08 6.74 -11.03
C GLN A 463 -21.30 5.46 -10.76
N GLU A 464 -21.29 4.52 -11.71
CA GLU A 464 -20.33 3.41 -11.71
C GLU A 464 -18.98 3.90 -12.20
N TYR A 465 -17.92 3.56 -11.46
CA TYR A 465 -16.56 3.93 -11.82
C TYR A 465 -15.53 2.94 -11.27
N ILE A 466 -14.40 2.87 -11.96
CA ILE A 466 -13.25 2.11 -11.50
C ILE A 466 -12.49 2.99 -10.51
N SER A 467 -12.44 2.55 -9.25
CA SER A 467 -11.76 3.27 -8.16
C SER A 467 -10.25 3.01 -8.17
N ASP A 468 -9.84 1.79 -8.55
CA ASP A 468 -8.45 1.35 -8.58
C ASP A 468 -8.26 0.23 -9.61
N ALA A 469 -7.03 0.05 -10.09
CA ALA A 469 -6.67 -1.03 -10.98
C ALA A 469 -5.20 -1.46 -10.80
N GLU A 470 -4.93 -2.77 -10.91
CA GLU A 470 -3.59 -3.28 -11.13
C GLU A 470 -3.36 -3.47 -12.64
N ASP A 471 -2.21 -3.04 -13.12
CA ASP A 471 -1.84 -3.12 -14.53
C ASP A 471 -1.60 -4.57 -14.96
N GLY A 472 -2.00 -4.89 -16.16
CA GLY A 472 -1.81 -6.21 -16.75
C GLY A 472 -0.69 -6.25 -17.78
N THR A 473 -0.52 -7.38 -18.42
CA THR A 473 0.60 -7.65 -19.37
C THR A 473 0.51 -6.87 -20.68
N THR A 474 -0.70 -6.45 -21.08
CA THR A 474 -0.92 -5.68 -22.32
C THR A 474 -1.05 -4.17 -22.06
N HIS A 475 -0.95 -3.73 -20.81
CA HIS A 475 -1.08 -2.32 -20.39
C HIS A 475 -2.40 -1.68 -20.85
N ASP A 476 -3.47 -2.46 -20.89
CA ASP A 476 -4.82 -2.04 -21.27
C ASP A 476 -5.91 -2.71 -20.40
N TRP A 477 -7.16 -2.40 -20.69
CA TRP A 477 -8.31 -2.91 -19.94
C TRP A 477 -8.50 -4.44 -20.06
N THR A 478 -7.94 -5.10 -21.08
CA THR A 478 -8.16 -6.53 -21.35
C THR A 478 -7.45 -7.44 -20.34
N THR A 479 -6.35 -6.96 -19.76
CA THR A 479 -5.56 -7.73 -18.80
C THR A 479 -5.45 -7.05 -17.42
N ALA A 480 -5.96 -5.82 -17.26
CA ALA A 480 -5.97 -5.12 -15.98
C ALA A 480 -6.96 -5.76 -15.00
N GLN A 481 -6.56 -5.86 -13.74
CA GLN A 481 -7.47 -6.20 -12.65
C GLN A 481 -8.08 -4.91 -12.09
N VAL A 482 -9.41 -4.80 -12.11
CA VAL A 482 -10.10 -3.57 -11.72
C VAL A 482 -10.90 -3.75 -10.42
N TYR A 483 -11.05 -2.64 -9.68
CA TYR A 483 -11.89 -2.52 -8.51
C TYR A 483 -12.86 -1.37 -8.71
N TYR A 484 -14.14 -1.64 -8.53
CA TYR A 484 -15.17 -0.63 -8.67
C TYR A 484 -15.35 0.16 -7.36
N GLY A 485 -15.70 1.43 -7.49
CA GLY A 485 -16.17 2.23 -6.38
C GLY A 485 -17.51 1.72 -5.85
N PHE A 486 -17.83 2.11 -4.61
CA PHE A 486 -19.15 1.84 -4.06
C PHE A 486 -20.19 2.65 -4.86
N GLY A 487 -21.33 2.04 -5.15
CA GLY A 487 -22.50 2.74 -5.65
C GLY A 487 -23.06 3.74 -4.62
N ARG A 488 -24.26 4.22 -4.83
CA ARG A 488 -24.91 5.16 -3.92
C ARG A 488 -25.05 4.58 -2.51
N THR A 489 -24.63 5.34 -1.51
CA THR A 489 -24.76 4.96 -0.09
C THR A 489 -25.44 6.05 0.72
N TYR A 490 -26.09 5.64 1.81
CA TYR A 490 -26.87 6.52 2.67
C TYR A 490 -26.41 6.37 4.11
N SER A 491 -26.37 7.49 4.84
CA SER A 491 -26.18 7.45 6.28
C SER A 491 -27.04 8.50 6.99
N VAL A 492 -27.58 8.14 8.15
CA VAL A 492 -28.29 9.05 9.04
C VAL A 492 -27.70 8.94 10.43
N ARG A 493 -27.48 10.08 11.05
CA ARG A 493 -26.91 10.18 12.39
C ARG A 493 -27.79 11.10 13.26
N PHE A 494 -28.09 10.66 14.47
CA PHE A 494 -28.68 11.49 15.51
C PHE A 494 -27.67 11.68 16.66
N LYS A 495 -27.48 12.94 17.09
CA LYS A 495 -26.58 13.30 18.20
C LYS A 495 -27.32 14.22 19.17
N ILE A 496 -27.19 13.94 20.46
CA ILE A 496 -27.63 14.82 21.54
C ILE A 496 -26.38 15.47 22.15
N THR A 497 -26.46 16.79 22.35
CA THR A 497 -25.38 17.55 22.99
C THR A 497 -25.95 18.21 24.24
N PHE A 498 -25.37 17.93 25.38
CA PHE A 498 -25.73 18.42 26.71
C PHE A 498 -25.07 19.75 27.02
#